data_2caaa44efbcaddd3a848316c74e9a78b
#
_entry.id   2caaa44efbcaddd3a848316c74e9a78b
#
_cell.length_a   1.000
_cell.length_b   1.000
_cell.length_c   1.000
_cell.angle_alpha   90.00
_cell.angle_beta   90.00
_cell.angle_gamma   90.00
#
_symmetry.space_group_name_H-M   'P 1'
#
loop_
_entity.id
_entity.type
_entity.pdbx_description
1 polymer ?
#
loop_
_entity_poly.entity_id
_entity_poly.type
_entity_poly.pdbx_seq_one_letter_code
_entity_poly.pdbx_strand_id
1 'polypeptide(L)'
;MNQNDPTIREMCELGRDVLESRDMQALRTFHQHGVISRYEHCLSVCYIALRLADKWHVDVDRRSMVRGALLHDFFIYDWHDPGNLRLLHGFTHAKEALSNARKQFELNEVECDVIQKHMFPLNIALPKYWETVLVSAADKISAVLETVHSAKALRILKMCRGVGL
;
A
#
# COMPACT_ATOMS: atom_id res chain seq x y z
N MET A 1 2.06 3.13 22.14
CA MET A 1 2.58 3.45 20.80
C MET A 1 4.02 2.97 20.73
N ASN A 2 4.33 2.04 19.87
CA ASN A 2 5.71 1.58 19.76
C ASN A 2 6.41 2.39 18.64
N GLN A 3 6.65 3.68 18.90
CA GLN A 3 7.46 4.56 18.04
C GLN A 3 8.92 4.08 17.92
N ASN A 4 9.26 3.00 18.64
CA ASN A 4 10.58 2.40 18.64
C ASN A 4 10.77 1.28 17.60
N ASP A 5 9.73 0.91 16.82
CA ASP A 5 9.91 -0.06 15.73
C ASP A 5 10.69 0.60 14.60
N PRO A 6 11.88 0.09 14.25
CA PRO A 6 12.73 0.69 13.22
C PRO A 6 12.05 0.70 11.84
N THR A 7 11.22 -0.31 11.54
CA THR A 7 10.49 -0.39 10.28
C THR A 7 9.44 0.72 10.16
N ILE A 8 8.75 1.05 11.27
CA ILE A 8 7.78 2.16 11.29
C ILE A 8 8.50 3.50 11.10
N ARG A 9 9.63 3.71 11.77
CA ARG A 9 10.40 4.95 11.59
C ARG A 9 10.86 5.12 10.16
N GLU A 10 11.41 4.07 9.57
CA GLU A 10 11.86 4.08 8.17
C GLU A 10 10.71 4.37 7.21
N MET A 11 9.56 3.72 7.38
CA MET A 11 8.35 3.99 6.59
C MET A 11 7.93 5.46 6.67
N CYS A 12 7.92 6.04 7.87
CA CYS A 12 7.57 7.45 8.07
C CYS A 12 8.59 8.40 7.45
N GLU A 13 9.87 8.08 7.52
CA GLU A 13 10.95 8.90 6.97
C GLU A 13 10.94 8.87 5.43
N LEU A 14 10.93 7.69 4.84
CA LEU A 14 11.00 7.51 3.39
C LEU A 14 9.71 7.87 2.65
N GLY A 15 8.56 7.71 3.32
CA GLY A 15 7.24 7.98 2.76
C GLY A 15 6.59 9.29 3.22
N ARG A 16 7.33 10.18 3.88
CA ARG A 16 6.81 11.39 4.53
C ARG A 16 5.95 12.23 3.61
N ASP A 17 6.45 12.55 2.43
CA ASP A 17 5.76 13.38 1.44
C ASP A 17 4.41 12.79 1.00
N VAL A 18 4.33 11.46 0.89
CA VAL A 18 3.07 10.76 0.59
C VAL A 18 2.16 10.79 1.81
N LEU A 19 2.66 10.43 2.98
CA LEU A 19 1.86 10.32 4.21
C LEU A 19 1.25 11.65 4.65
N GLU A 20 1.95 12.77 4.45
CA GLU A 20 1.48 14.12 4.80
C GLU A 20 0.54 14.71 3.74
N SER A 21 0.39 14.08 2.58
CA SER A 21 -0.49 14.60 1.53
C SER A 21 -1.96 14.53 1.92
N ARG A 22 -2.73 15.54 1.51
CA ARG A 22 -4.17 15.65 1.80
C ARG A 22 -4.94 14.43 1.31
N ASP A 23 -4.64 13.94 0.12
CA ASP A 23 -5.38 12.87 -0.50
C ASP A 23 -5.02 11.51 0.11
N MET A 24 -3.78 11.32 0.56
CA MET A 24 -3.41 10.13 1.35
C MET A 24 -4.17 10.11 2.69
N GLN A 25 -4.30 11.26 3.37
CA GLN A 25 -5.09 11.36 4.60
C GLN A 25 -6.60 11.13 4.34
N ALA A 26 -7.11 11.53 3.17
CA ALA A 26 -8.50 11.25 2.79
C ALA A 26 -8.81 9.76 2.66
N LEU A 27 -7.81 8.90 2.37
CA LEU A 27 -8.00 7.44 2.32
C LEU A 27 -8.45 6.83 3.66
N ARG A 28 -8.35 7.56 4.77
CA ARG A 28 -8.88 7.15 6.09
C ARG A 28 -10.41 7.02 6.10
N THR A 29 -11.10 7.68 5.18
CA THR A 29 -12.57 7.66 5.09
C THR A 29 -13.11 6.54 4.21
N PHE A 30 -12.25 5.87 3.42
CA PHE A 30 -12.65 4.79 2.52
C PHE A 30 -12.31 3.42 3.14
N HIS A 31 -13.29 2.53 3.19
CA HIS A 31 -13.08 1.16 3.65
C HIS A 31 -12.38 0.31 2.58
N GLN A 32 -11.49 -0.58 3.03
CA GLN A 32 -10.79 -1.53 2.16
C GLN A 32 -11.26 -2.96 2.44
N HIS A 33 -11.09 -3.44 3.67
CA HIS A 33 -11.53 -4.77 4.11
C HIS A 33 -12.24 -4.65 5.46
N GLY A 34 -13.57 -4.85 5.49
CA GLY A 34 -14.36 -4.75 6.71
C GLY A 34 -14.27 -3.35 7.34
N VAL A 35 -13.71 -3.27 8.54
CA VAL A 35 -13.54 -2.00 9.30
C VAL A 35 -12.23 -1.28 9.04
N ILE A 36 -11.36 -1.84 8.19
CA ILE A 36 -10.02 -1.31 7.91
C ILE A 36 -10.13 -0.30 6.78
N SER A 37 -9.60 0.89 7.01
CA SER A 37 -9.52 1.94 6.00
C SER A 37 -8.44 1.61 4.96
N ARG A 38 -8.57 2.17 3.76
CA ARG A 38 -7.56 2.05 2.71
C ARG A 38 -6.20 2.63 3.15
N TYR A 39 -6.22 3.70 3.92
CA TYR A 39 -5.02 4.25 4.54
C TYR A 39 -4.30 3.20 5.41
N GLU A 40 -5.03 2.55 6.33
CA GLU A 40 -4.47 1.52 7.20
C GLU A 40 -3.96 0.31 6.41
N HIS A 41 -4.67 -0.08 5.35
CA HIS A 41 -4.23 -1.14 4.43
C HIS A 41 -2.89 -0.78 3.77
N CYS A 42 -2.75 0.41 3.18
CA CYS A 42 -1.50 0.86 2.57
C CYS A 42 -0.33 0.85 3.57
N LEU A 43 -0.55 1.26 4.82
CA LEU A 43 0.47 1.19 5.87
C LEU A 43 0.85 -0.26 6.19
N SER A 44 -0.14 -1.15 6.30
CA SER A 44 0.08 -2.58 6.56
C SER A 44 0.90 -3.23 5.45
N VAL A 45 0.55 -2.96 4.19
CA VAL A 45 1.28 -3.46 3.02
C VAL A 45 2.72 -2.95 3.02
N CYS A 46 2.93 -1.66 3.25
CA CYS A 46 4.27 -1.07 3.32
C CYS A 46 5.12 -1.71 4.42
N TYR A 47 4.56 -1.85 5.63
CA TYR A 47 5.24 -2.52 6.76
C TYR A 47 5.63 -3.96 6.43
N ILE A 48 4.69 -4.74 5.87
CA ILE A 48 4.95 -6.13 5.52
C ILE A 48 6.01 -6.23 4.41
N ALA A 49 5.96 -5.37 3.38
CA ALA A 49 6.95 -5.35 2.30
C ALA A 49 8.37 -5.11 2.81
N LEU A 50 8.56 -4.13 3.70
CA LEU A 50 9.85 -3.85 4.35
C LEU A 50 10.34 -5.06 5.15
N ARG A 51 9.45 -5.69 5.93
CA ARG A 51 9.79 -6.90 6.71
C ARG A 51 10.12 -8.10 5.84
N LEU A 52 9.52 -8.22 4.65
CA LEU A 52 9.86 -9.28 3.69
C LEU A 52 11.23 -9.02 3.06
N ALA A 53 11.54 -7.78 2.68
CA ALA A 53 12.85 -7.40 2.15
C ALA A 53 13.97 -7.75 3.15
N ASP A 54 13.80 -7.37 4.42
CA ASP A 54 14.75 -7.69 5.49
C ASP A 54 14.90 -9.20 5.70
N LYS A 55 13.77 -9.92 5.80
CA LYS A 55 13.76 -11.36 6.06
C LYS A 55 14.43 -12.18 4.95
N TRP A 56 14.26 -11.77 3.71
CA TRP A 56 14.79 -12.48 2.55
C TRP A 56 16.12 -11.89 2.04
N HIS A 57 16.63 -10.86 2.72
CA HIS A 57 17.88 -10.17 2.37
C HIS A 57 17.90 -9.71 0.90
N VAL A 58 16.75 -9.21 0.43
CA VAL A 58 16.62 -8.67 -0.93
C VAL A 58 17.10 -7.24 -0.93
N ASP A 59 18.08 -6.94 -1.79
CA ASP A 59 18.53 -5.57 -2.04
C ASP A 59 17.52 -4.86 -2.93
N VAL A 60 16.94 -3.74 -2.43
CA VAL A 60 15.86 -2.98 -3.06
C VAL A 60 16.07 -1.48 -2.86
N ASP A 61 15.55 -0.67 -3.77
CA ASP A 61 15.36 0.75 -3.52
C ASP A 61 14.24 0.94 -2.49
N ARG A 62 14.62 1.02 -1.22
CA ARG A 62 13.68 1.07 -0.09
C ARG A 62 12.76 2.28 -0.16
N ARG A 63 13.25 3.43 -0.64
CA ARG A 63 12.43 4.63 -0.81
C ARG A 63 11.34 4.40 -1.85
N SER A 64 11.71 3.88 -3.02
CA SER A 64 10.75 3.59 -4.08
C SER A 64 9.76 2.51 -3.68
N MET A 65 10.20 1.47 -2.95
CA MET A 65 9.33 0.44 -2.41
C MET A 65 8.31 1.01 -1.42
N VAL A 66 8.74 1.85 -0.47
CA VAL A 66 7.86 2.51 0.51
C VAL A 66 6.83 3.39 -0.19
N ARG A 67 7.26 4.30 -1.06
CA ARG A 67 6.35 5.20 -1.78
C ARG A 67 5.39 4.45 -2.69
N GLY A 68 5.90 3.46 -3.44
CA GLY A 68 5.07 2.57 -4.26
C GLY A 68 4.04 1.81 -3.45
N ALA A 69 4.42 1.25 -2.29
CA ALA A 69 3.51 0.55 -1.39
C ALA A 69 2.45 1.46 -0.77
N LEU A 70 2.80 2.70 -0.42
CA LEU A 70 1.82 3.68 0.09
C LEU A 70 0.83 4.13 -0.99
N LEU A 71 1.25 4.14 -2.25
CA LEU A 71 0.47 4.64 -3.38
C LEU A 71 -0.21 3.54 -4.22
N HIS A 72 -0.02 2.25 -3.91
CA HIS A 72 -0.53 1.17 -4.76
C HIS A 72 -2.05 1.21 -4.93
N ASP A 73 -2.79 1.64 -3.90
CA ASP A 73 -4.25 1.80 -3.86
C ASP A 73 -4.69 3.27 -3.73
N PHE A 74 -3.94 4.19 -4.36
CA PHE A 74 -4.19 5.63 -4.30
C PHE A 74 -5.34 6.05 -5.23
N PHE A 75 -6.57 5.63 -4.86
CA PHE A 75 -7.79 6.04 -5.54
C PHE A 75 -8.84 6.54 -4.55
N ILE A 76 -9.57 7.61 -4.92
CA ILE A 76 -10.43 8.40 -4.02
C ILE A 76 -11.89 8.17 -4.41
N TYR A 77 -12.38 6.95 -4.21
CA TYR A 77 -13.81 6.61 -4.31
C TYR A 77 -14.10 5.34 -3.51
N ASP A 78 -15.36 5.17 -3.12
CA ASP A 78 -15.81 3.93 -2.48
C ASP A 78 -16.20 2.92 -3.56
N TRP A 79 -15.44 1.84 -3.68
CA TRP A 79 -15.71 0.77 -4.63
C TRP A 79 -16.81 -0.20 -4.16
N HIS A 80 -17.23 -0.10 -2.87
CA HIS A 80 -18.36 -0.84 -2.33
C HIS A 80 -19.71 -0.13 -2.61
N ASP A 81 -19.69 1.12 -3.05
CA ASP A 81 -20.90 1.84 -3.40
C ASP A 81 -21.55 1.19 -4.65
N PRO A 82 -22.81 0.70 -4.55
CA PRO A 82 -23.54 0.11 -5.68
C PRO A 82 -23.61 1.01 -6.92
N GLY A 83 -23.53 2.34 -6.73
CA GLY A 83 -23.46 3.32 -7.82
C GLY A 83 -22.11 3.33 -8.55
N ASN A 84 -21.07 2.78 -7.92
CA ASN A 84 -19.71 2.68 -8.45
C ASN A 84 -19.33 1.24 -8.83
N LEU A 85 -20.30 0.38 -9.11
CA LEU A 85 -20.10 -1.02 -9.53
C LEU A 85 -19.24 -1.09 -10.80
N ARG A 86 -17.93 -1.01 -10.61
CA ARG A 86 -16.94 -1.30 -11.64
C ARG A 86 -16.69 -2.80 -11.64
N LEU A 87 -17.43 -3.55 -12.47
CA LEU A 87 -17.31 -5.02 -12.63
C LEU A 87 -15.87 -5.51 -12.83
N LEU A 88 -14.94 -4.62 -13.18
CA LEU A 88 -13.53 -4.90 -13.40
C LEU A 88 -12.61 -4.14 -12.40
N HIS A 89 -13.14 -3.74 -11.23
CA HIS A 89 -12.37 -2.93 -10.26
C HIS A 89 -10.99 -3.56 -9.95
N GLY A 90 -10.94 -4.87 -9.70
CA GLY A 90 -9.70 -5.60 -9.45
C GLY A 90 -8.65 -5.50 -10.58
N PHE A 91 -9.07 -5.15 -11.80
CA PHE A 91 -8.17 -5.00 -12.95
C PHE A 91 -7.85 -3.54 -13.30
N THR A 92 -8.68 -2.59 -12.87
CA THR A 92 -8.60 -1.19 -13.30
C THR A 92 -8.06 -0.24 -12.24
N HIS A 93 -8.23 -0.56 -10.93
CA HIS A 93 -7.84 0.34 -9.85
C HIS A 93 -6.34 0.68 -9.86
N ALA A 94 -5.47 -0.25 -10.23
CA ALA A 94 -4.03 -0.01 -10.32
C ALA A 94 -3.66 1.09 -11.33
N LYS A 95 -4.35 1.13 -12.49
CA LYS A 95 -4.16 2.20 -13.49
C LYS A 95 -4.66 3.54 -12.96
N GLU A 96 -5.76 3.53 -12.24
CA GLU A 96 -6.34 4.73 -11.65
C GLU A 96 -5.47 5.25 -10.50
N ALA A 97 -4.99 4.37 -9.62
CA ALA A 97 -4.04 4.72 -8.58
C ALA A 97 -2.79 5.38 -9.16
N LEU A 98 -2.20 4.79 -10.22
CA LEU A 98 -1.05 5.37 -10.91
C LEU A 98 -1.38 6.73 -11.54
N SER A 99 -2.54 6.87 -12.18
CA SER A 99 -2.98 8.15 -12.77
C SER A 99 -3.12 9.24 -11.71
N ASN A 100 -3.72 8.91 -10.55
CA ASN A 100 -3.89 9.87 -9.46
C ASN A 100 -2.57 10.23 -8.78
N ALA A 101 -1.70 9.23 -8.55
CA ALA A 101 -0.39 9.46 -7.97
C ALA A 101 0.48 10.39 -8.84
N ARG A 102 0.47 10.20 -10.16
CA ARG A 102 1.21 11.06 -11.11
C ARG A 102 0.74 12.52 -11.14
N LYS A 103 -0.49 12.81 -10.72
CA LYS A 103 -0.98 14.21 -10.64
C LYS A 103 -0.38 14.98 -9.46
N GLN A 104 0.11 14.26 -8.45
CA GLN A 104 0.53 14.87 -7.19
C GLN A 104 2.01 14.64 -6.87
N PHE A 105 2.59 13.56 -7.39
CA PHE A 105 3.95 13.15 -7.06
C PHE A 105 4.75 12.91 -8.33
N GLU A 106 6.01 13.32 -8.29
CA GLU A 106 7.00 12.82 -9.24
C GLU A 106 7.33 11.38 -8.89
N LEU A 107 7.06 10.47 -9.82
CA LEU A 107 7.25 9.04 -9.66
C LEU A 107 8.36 8.54 -10.58
N ASN A 108 9.25 7.71 -10.04
CA ASN A 108 10.23 7.00 -10.83
C ASN A 108 9.67 5.71 -11.45
N GLU A 109 10.48 5.01 -12.23
CA GLU A 109 10.06 3.78 -12.91
C GLU A 109 9.69 2.64 -11.95
N VAL A 110 10.42 2.52 -10.82
CA VAL A 110 10.16 1.50 -9.81
C VAL A 110 8.81 1.73 -9.13
N GLU A 111 8.55 2.97 -8.70
CA GLU A 111 7.27 3.37 -8.10
C GLU A 111 6.10 3.13 -9.06
N CYS A 112 6.27 3.49 -10.34
CA CYS A 112 5.25 3.24 -11.36
C CYS A 112 4.99 1.74 -11.56
N ASP A 113 6.03 0.91 -11.59
CA ASP A 113 5.91 -0.54 -11.74
C ASP A 113 5.19 -1.15 -10.53
N VAL A 114 5.55 -0.74 -9.31
CA VAL A 114 4.88 -1.17 -8.07
C VAL A 114 3.39 -0.85 -8.14
N ILE A 115 3.03 0.41 -8.36
CA ILE A 115 1.63 0.84 -8.37
C ILE A 115 0.84 0.12 -9.46
N GLN A 116 1.39 -0.01 -10.66
CA GLN A 116 0.67 -0.57 -11.79
C GLN A 116 0.52 -2.09 -11.74
N LYS A 117 1.47 -2.80 -11.11
CA LYS A 117 1.57 -4.27 -11.21
C LYS A 117 1.44 -5.00 -9.87
N HIS A 118 1.10 -4.30 -8.77
CA HIS A 118 0.93 -4.95 -7.46
C HIS A 118 -0.11 -6.08 -7.48
N MET A 119 -1.07 -6.03 -8.41
CA MET A 119 -2.11 -7.06 -8.56
C MET A 119 -1.62 -8.35 -9.23
N PHE A 120 -0.34 -8.49 -9.59
CA PHE A 120 0.18 -9.75 -10.11
C PHE A 120 -0.03 -10.90 -9.10
N PRO A 121 -0.45 -12.14 -9.52
CA PRO A 121 -0.67 -12.60 -10.89
C PRO A 121 -2.10 -12.36 -11.44
N LEU A 122 -2.99 -11.71 -10.68
CA LEU A 122 -4.35 -11.41 -11.15
C LEU A 122 -4.31 -10.51 -12.40
N ASN A 123 -3.43 -9.53 -12.40
CA ASN A 123 -3.02 -8.81 -13.60
C ASN A 123 -1.80 -9.53 -14.19
N ILE A 124 -1.89 -9.95 -15.47
CA ILE A 124 -0.85 -10.73 -16.17
C ILE A 124 0.43 -9.95 -16.47
N ALA A 125 0.48 -8.64 -16.21
CA ALA A 125 1.66 -7.83 -16.40
C ALA A 125 2.75 -8.22 -15.37
N LEU A 126 3.85 -8.81 -15.87
CA LEU A 126 4.96 -9.27 -15.02
C LEU A 126 5.64 -8.10 -14.29
N PRO A 127 5.90 -8.24 -12.98
CA PRO A 127 6.77 -7.34 -12.23
C PRO A 127 8.15 -7.21 -12.90
N LYS A 128 8.65 -5.98 -12.98
CA LYS A 128 9.99 -5.69 -13.51
C LYS A 128 11.04 -5.63 -12.38
N TYR A 129 10.62 -5.23 -11.19
CA TYR A 129 11.48 -4.97 -10.04
C TYR A 129 11.12 -5.86 -8.84
N TRP A 130 12.10 -6.15 -7.99
CA TRP A 130 11.88 -6.90 -6.76
C TRP A 130 10.93 -6.18 -5.80
N GLU A 131 10.97 -4.85 -5.79
CA GLU A 131 10.04 -4.00 -5.04
C GLU A 131 8.58 -4.35 -5.37
N THR A 132 8.28 -4.50 -6.66
CA THR A 132 6.93 -4.88 -7.13
C THR A 132 6.54 -6.29 -6.65
N VAL A 133 7.47 -7.25 -6.69
CA VAL A 133 7.22 -8.62 -6.21
C VAL A 133 6.92 -8.60 -4.71
N LEU A 134 7.72 -7.88 -3.93
CA LEU A 134 7.57 -7.80 -2.48
C LEU A 134 6.26 -7.11 -2.08
N VAL A 135 5.94 -5.98 -2.72
CA VAL A 135 4.69 -5.26 -2.48
C VAL A 135 3.48 -6.08 -2.89
N SER A 136 3.52 -6.76 -4.05
CA SER A 136 2.46 -7.67 -4.49
C SER A 136 2.22 -8.81 -3.50
N ALA A 137 3.28 -9.39 -2.95
CA ALA A 137 3.16 -10.44 -1.93
C ALA A 137 2.62 -9.87 -0.61
N ALA A 138 3.10 -8.69 -0.20
CA ALA A 138 2.69 -8.01 1.02
C ALA A 138 1.20 -7.62 0.98
N ASP A 139 0.71 -7.13 -0.15
CA ASP A 139 -0.69 -6.80 -0.38
C ASP A 139 -1.60 -8.02 -0.13
N LYS A 140 -1.30 -9.15 -0.74
CA LYS A 140 -2.06 -10.39 -0.56
C LYS A 140 -2.02 -10.91 0.87
N ILE A 141 -0.85 -10.83 1.51
CA ILE A 141 -0.70 -11.20 2.93
C ILE A 141 -1.56 -10.28 3.80
N SER A 142 -1.52 -8.95 3.55
CA SER A 142 -2.30 -7.96 4.29
C SER A 142 -3.79 -8.23 4.13
N ALA A 143 -4.27 -8.38 2.89
CA ALA A 143 -5.68 -8.65 2.59
C ALA A 143 -6.21 -9.91 3.31
N VAL A 144 -5.45 -11.00 3.32
CA VAL A 144 -5.81 -12.23 4.05
C VAL A 144 -5.86 -11.97 5.56
N LEU A 145 -4.84 -11.32 6.12
CA LEU A 145 -4.78 -11.03 7.56
C LEU A 145 -5.93 -10.12 8.00
N GLU A 146 -6.27 -9.13 7.20
CA GLU A 146 -7.35 -8.18 7.46
C GLU A 146 -8.72 -8.84 7.37
N THR A 147 -8.94 -9.68 6.34
CA THR A 147 -10.21 -10.40 6.14
C THR A 147 -10.50 -11.40 7.27
N VAL A 148 -9.48 -12.11 7.75
CA VAL A 148 -9.67 -13.07 8.87
C VAL A 148 -9.61 -12.41 10.25
N HIS A 149 -9.54 -11.08 10.32
CA HIS A 149 -9.45 -10.30 11.57
C HIS A 149 -8.40 -10.87 12.53
N SER A 150 -7.26 -11.27 11.99
CA SER A 150 -6.23 -11.92 12.78
C SER A 150 -5.62 -10.98 13.83
N ALA A 151 -5.26 -11.53 14.98
CA ALA A 151 -4.54 -10.79 16.02
C ALA A 151 -3.25 -10.14 15.47
N LYS A 152 -2.64 -10.75 14.44
CA LYS A 152 -1.45 -10.23 13.74
C LYS A 152 -1.77 -8.97 12.94
N ALA A 153 -2.90 -8.94 12.18
CA ALA A 153 -3.34 -7.75 11.46
C ALA A 153 -3.61 -6.60 12.44
N LEU A 154 -4.39 -6.86 13.49
CA LEU A 154 -4.69 -5.87 14.53
C LEU A 154 -3.42 -5.33 15.21
N ARG A 155 -2.41 -6.18 15.41
CA ARG A 155 -1.12 -5.76 15.98
C ARG A 155 -0.37 -4.83 15.02
N ILE A 156 -0.27 -5.17 13.72
CA ILE A 156 0.36 -4.34 12.70
C ILE A 156 -0.35 -2.99 12.62
N LEU A 157 -1.67 -2.99 12.48
CA LEU A 157 -2.48 -1.78 12.42
C LEU A 157 -2.31 -0.90 13.67
N LYS A 158 -2.26 -1.52 14.86
CA LYS A 158 -2.03 -0.79 16.12
C LYS A 158 -0.64 -0.14 16.14
N MET A 159 0.37 -0.79 15.56
CA MET A 159 1.72 -0.21 15.43
C MET A 159 1.74 0.95 14.44
N CYS A 160 0.99 0.84 13.33
CA CYS A 160 0.90 1.88 12.30
C CYS A 160 -0.05 3.04 12.67
N ARG A 161 -0.95 2.87 13.65
CA ARG A 161 -1.83 3.95 14.13
C ARG A 161 -1.00 5.07 14.73
N GLY A 162 -1.16 6.26 14.19
CA GLY A 162 -0.38 7.44 14.58
C GLY A 162 0.70 7.83 13.57
N VAL A 163 0.90 7.06 12.51
CA VAL A 163 1.71 7.46 11.36
C VAL A 163 0.97 8.56 10.58
N GLY A 164 1.64 9.66 10.31
CA GLY A 164 1.08 10.78 9.55
C GLY A 164 0.04 11.61 10.32
N LEU A 165 0.18 11.76 11.64
CA LEU A 165 -0.52 12.74 12.48
C LEU A 165 0.31 13.98 12.67
#